data_a113694041d59a51574b4be88e9885ac
#
_entry.id   a113694041d59a51574b4be88e9885ac
#
_cell.length_a   1.000
_cell.length_b   1.000
_cell.length_c   1.000
_cell.angle_alpha   90.00
_cell.angle_beta   90.00
_cell.angle_gamma   90.00
#
_symmetry.space_group_name_H-M   'P 1'
#
loop_
_entity.id
_entity.type
_entity.pdbx_description
1 polymer ?
#
loop_
_entity_poly.entity_id
_entity_poly.type
_entity_poly.pdbx_seq_one_letter_code
_entity_poly.pdbx_strand_id
1 'polypeptide(L)'
;APLSVVLSQFITGHYHLWFLYMIVGLYLLIPLLRPIAQSETLMRYFLLLALIFTFLLPQLVLYSSFISPQLSVVIKTVSMYTYCYFPLGFTVYFVGGYYLSRRDFSRREEAVLYAVGILALLFSIIAPVVHAKAQGAPSAVFYNYDSLNVLLTSVPIFVFAKQHLNLSSFREGDRQAKALAFVRQLSRYSFGVYLVHPMVI
;
A
#
# COMPACT_ATOMS: atom_id res chain seq x y z
N ALA A 1 18.10 9.13 -31.65
CA ALA A 1 17.29 8.04 -31.10
C ALA A 1 16.13 7.76 -32.07
N PRO A 2 15.73 6.51 -32.34
CA PRO A 2 14.59 6.20 -33.16
C PRO A 2 13.31 6.81 -32.56
N LEU A 3 12.39 7.25 -33.43
CA LEU A 3 11.14 7.92 -33.01
C LEU A 3 10.35 7.11 -31.97
N SER A 4 10.37 5.77 -32.07
CA SER A 4 9.74 4.87 -31.10
C SER A 4 10.30 5.01 -29.69
N VAL A 5 11.61 5.23 -29.54
CA VAL A 5 12.25 5.45 -28.22
C VAL A 5 11.84 6.81 -27.66
N VAL A 6 11.82 7.85 -28.48
CA VAL A 6 11.39 9.19 -28.04
C VAL A 6 9.92 9.17 -27.62
N LEU A 7 9.04 8.55 -28.42
CA LEU A 7 7.62 8.40 -28.09
C LEU A 7 7.42 7.55 -26.82
N SER A 8 8.16 6.45 -26.68
CA SER A 8 8.11 5.62 -25.46
C SER A 8 8.50 6.44 -24.23
N GLN A 9 9.62 7.16 -24.28
CA GLN A 9 10.06 8.01 -23.17
C GLN A 9 9.08 9.15 -22.87
N PHE A 10 8.45 9.72 -23.89
CA PHE A 10 7.44 10.76 -23.73
C PHE A 10 6.17 10.20 -23.05
N ILE A 11 5.70 9.01 -23.47
CA ILE A 11 4.50 8.37 -22.91
C ILE A 11 4.76 7.84 -21.50
N THR A 12 5.87 7.13 -21.29
CA THR A 12 6.19 6.57 -19.96
C THR A 12 6.63 7.65 -18.97
N GLY A 13 7.13 8.78 -19.51
CA GLY A 13 7.64 9.87 -18.69
C GLY A 13 8.84 9.45 -17.82
N HIS A 14 9.13 10.23 -16.82
CA HIS A 14 10.15 9.88 -15.83
C HIS A 14 9.61 8.78 -14.89
N TYR A 15 10.47 7.89 -14.40
CA TYR A 15 10.10 6.72 -13.59
C TYR A 15 9.14 7.01 -12.42
N HIS A 16 9.20 8.20 -11.82
CA HIS A 16 8.34 8.59 -10.70
C HIS A 16 6.88 8.86 -11.10
N LEU A 17 6.57 9.05 -12.39
CA LEU A 17 5.21 9.34 -12.86
C LEU A 17 4.27 8.11 -12.84
N TRP A 18 4.78 6.92 -12.52
CA TRP A 18 3.98 5.70 -12.41
C TRP A 18 2.75 5.87 -11.49
N PHE A 19 2.87 6.70 -10.45
CA PHE A 19 1.79 6.99 -9.51
C PHE A 19 0.60 7.70 -10.17
N LEU A 20 0.84 8.56 -11.16
CA LEU A 20 -0.23 9.20 -11.92
C LEU A 20 -1.02 8.18 -12.75
N TYR A 21 -0.32 7.28 -13.42
CA TYR A 21 -0.96 6.20 -14.17
C TYR A 21 -1.78 5.29 -13.26
N MET A 22 -1.25 4.98 -12.10
CA MET A 22 -1.95 4.19 -11.09
C MET A 22 -3.24 4.88 -10.61
N ILE A 23 -3.18 6.18 -10.29
CA ILE A 23 -4.37 6.95 -9.88
C ILE A 23 -5.41 7.03 -11.00
N VAL A 24 -5.00 7.30 -12.23
CA VAL A 24 -5.92 7.30 -13.38
C VAL A 24 -6.58 5.94 -13.53
N GLY A 25 -5.81 4.85 -13.44
CA GLY A 25 -6.34 3.48 -13.45
C GLY A 25 -7.37 3.24 -12.35
N LEU A 26 -7.10 3.69 -11.12
CA LEU A 26 -8.07 3.59 -10.01
C LEU A 26 -9.34 4.38 -10.27
N TYR A 27 -9.25 5.59 -10.81
CA TYR A 27 -10.43 6.38 -11.14
C TYR A 27 -11.28 5.75 -12.23
N LEU A 28 -10.68 5.14 -13.24
CA LEU A 28 -11.40 4.38 -14.26
C LEU A 28 -12.14 3.16 -13.68
N LEU A 29 -11.64 2.60 -12.58
CA LEU A 29 -12.26 1.46 -11.89
C LEU A 29 -13.37 1.86 -10.92
N ILE A 30 -13.54 3.14 -10.57
CA ILE A 30 -14.56 3.59 -9.61
C ILE A 30 -15.96 3.08 -9.96
N PRO A 31 -16.45 3.13 -11.22
CA PRO A 31 -17.78 2.61 -11.55
C PRO A 31 -17.95 1.13 -11.20
N LEU A 32 -16.89 0.32 -11.38
CA LEU A 32 -16.89 -1.12 -11.06
C LEU A 32 -16.77 -1.37 -9.55
N LEU A 33 -16.06 -0.51 -8.83
CA LEU A 33 -15.85 -0.63 -7.38
C LEU A 33 -17.04 -0.10 -6.57
N ARG A 34 -17.87 0.76 -7.17
CA ARG A 34 -19.01 1.39 -6.50
C ARG A 34 -20.01 0.38 -5.93
N PRO A 35 -20.44 -0.67 -6.65
CA PRO A 35 -21.32 -1.71 -6.09
C PRO A 35 -20.67 -2.44 -4.91
N ILE A 36 -19.36 -2.71 -4.98
CA ILE A 36 -18.62 -3.35 -3.88
C ILE A 36 -18.62 -2.43 -2.64
N ALA A 37 -18.39 -1.14 -2.83
CA ALA A 37 -18.38 -0.16 -1.74
C ALA A 37 -19.76 0.10 -1.11
N GLN A 38 -20.86 -0.20 -1.81
CA GLN A 38 -22.21 -0.07 -1.31
C GLN A 38 -22.66 -1.25 -0.44
N SER A 39 -22.03 -2.42 -0.56
CA SER A 39 -22.34 -3.62 0.21
C SER A 39 -21.19 -3.98 1.15
N GLU A 40 -21.45 -3.93 2.46
CA GLU A 40 -20.42 -4.29 3.45
C GLU A 40 -19.96 -5.75 3.30
N THR A 41 -20.88 -6.65 2.97
CA THR A 41 -20.59 -8.06 2.75
C THR A 41 -19.67 -8.26 1.53
N LEU A 42 -20.00 -7.61 0.39
CA LEU A 42 -19.17 -7.68 -0.80
C LEU A 42 -17.79 -7.04 -0.57
N MET A 43 -17.75 -5.95 0.18
CA MET A 43 -16.50 -5.27 0.50
C MET A 43 -15.59 -6.15 1.37
N ARG A 44 -16.15 -6.79 2.40
CA ARG A 44 -15.40 -7.76 3.25
C ARG A 44 -14.92 -8.96 2.43
N TYR A 45 -15.77 -9.51 1.56
CA TYR A 45 -15.40 -10.62 0.68
C TYR A 45 -14.29 -10.22 -0.29
N PHE A 46 -14.39 -9.06 -0.93
CA PHE A 46 -13.35 -8.50 -1.78
C PHE A 46 -12.01 -8.35 -1.04
N LEU A 47 -12.04 -7.75 0.16
CA LEU A 47 -10.84 -7.53 0.97
C LEU A 47 -10.22 -8.86 1.44
N LEU A 48 -11.05 -9.88 1.74
CA LEU A 48 -10.58 -11.23 2.10
C LEU A 48 -9.87 -11.90 0.93
N LEU A 49 -10.49 -11.90 -0.25
CA LEU A 49 -9.86 -12.44 -1.47
C LEU A 49 -8.55 -11.72 -1.79
N ALA A 50 -8.57 -10.39 -1.70
CA ALA A 50 -7.38 -9.58 -1.93
C ALA A 50 -6.28 -9.86 -0.89
N LEU A 51 -6.61 -10.04 0.38
CA LEU A 51 -5.65 -10.44 1.40
C LEU A 51 -4.99 -11.78 1.05
N ILE A 52 -5.77 -12.76 0.62
CA ILE A 52 -5.26 -14.09 0.27
C ILE A 52 -4.38 -14.03 -0.97
N PHE A 53 -4.89 -13.48 -2.07
CA PHE A 53 -4.23 -13.58 -3.39
C PHE A 53 -3.17 -12.50 -3.63
N THR A 54 -3.33 -11.29 -3.07
CA THR A 54 -2.36 -10.21 -3.27
C THR A 54 -1.25 -10.21 -2.21
N PHE A 55 -1.56 -10.60 -0.97
CA PHE A 55 -0.59 -10.51 0.13
C PHE A 55 -0.11 -11.88 0.61
N LEU A 56 -1.00 -12.80 0.99
CA LEU A 56 -0.58 -14.06 1.61
C LEU A 56 0.07 -15.02 0.60
N LEU A 57 -0.53 -15.22 -0.56
CA LEU A 57 -0.03 -16.18 -1.53
C LEU A 57 1.37 -15.83 -2.07
N PRO A 58 1.67 -14.59 -2.49
CA PRO A 58 3.03 -14.19 -2.87
C PRO A 58 4.05 -14.34 -1.75
N GLN A 59 3.66 -14.04 -0.50
CA GLN A 59 4.53 -14.21 0.65
C GLN A 59 4.80 -15.69 0.95
N LEU A 60 3.82 -16.57 0.79
CA LEU A 60 4.01 -18.01 0.91
C LEU A 60 4.99 -18.53 -0.15
N VAL A 61 4.88 -18.07 -1.40
CA VAL A 61 5.84 -18.40 -2.46
C VAL A 61 7.24 -17.94 -2.06
N LEU A 62 7.37 -16.70 -1.59
CA LEU A 62 8.65 -16.12 -1.18
C LEU A 62 9.27 -16.92 -0.03
N TYR A 63 8.53 -17.11 1.07
CA TYR A 63 9.08 -17.77 2.26
C TYR A 63 9.31 -19.27 2.08
N SER A 64 8.52 -19.94 1.24
CA SER A 64 8.76 -21.35 0.93
C SER A 64 10.12 -21.59 0.27
N SER A 65 10.65 -20.60 -0.47
CA SER A 65 11.98 -20.68 -1.08
C SER A 65 13.11 -20.75 -0.05
N PHE A 66 12.91 -20.15 1.14
CA PHE A 66 13.88 -20.22 2.25
C PHE A 66 13.81 -21.52 3.05
N ILE A 67 12.67 -22.24 2.97
CA ILE A 67 12.45 -23.50 3.69
C ILE A 67 12.88 -24.69 2.83
N SER A 68 12.38 -24.77 1.61
CA SER A 68 12.67 -25.86 0.68
C SER A 68 12.45 -25.43 -0.78
N PRO A 69 13.45 -25.61 -1.65
CA PRO A 69 13.29 -25.32 -3.08
C PRO A 69 12.13 -26.13 -3.72
N GLN A 70 11.92 -27.38 -3.31
CA GLN A 70 10.86 -28.24 -3.85
C GLN A 70 9.47 -27.68 -3.46
N LEU A 71 9.29 -27.28 -2.20
CA LEU A 71 8.04 -26.66 -1.73
C LEU A 71 7.75 -25.35 -2.48
N SER A 72 8.78 -24.55 -2.72
CA SER A 72 8.66 -23.31 -3.49
C SER A 72 8.16 -23.56 -4.91
N VAL A 73 8.70 -24.58 -5.59
CA VAL A 73 8.26 -24.95 -6.95
C VAL A 73 6.78 -25.35 -6.95
N VAL A 74 6.35 -26.19 -5.99
CA VAL A 74 4.95 -26.63 -5.90
C VAL A 74 4.01 -25.43 -5.67
N ILE A 75 4.29 -24.59 -4.67
CA ILE A 75 3.43 -23.44 -4.34
C ILE A 75 3.41 -22.45 -5.50
N LYS A 76 4.56 -22.17 -6.12
CA LYS A 76 4.65 -21.29 -7.29
C LYS A 76 3.84 -21.85 -8.47
N THR A 77 3.92 -23.15 -8.72
CA THR A 77 3.17 -23.82 -9.79
C THR A 77 1.67 -23.69 -9.54
N VAL A 78 1.19 -24.00 -8.33
CA VAL A 78 -0.22 -23.82 -7.96
C VAL A 78 -0.64 -22.36 -8.14
N SER A 79 0.15 -21.39 -7.66
CA SER A 79 -0.10 -19.97 -7.82
C SER A 79 -0.22 -19.55 -9.29
N MET A 80 0.65 -20.07 -10.16
CA MET A 80 0.60 -19.76 -11.60
C MET A 80 -0.64 -20.34 -12.28
N TYR A 81 -1.03 -21.58 -11.95
CA TYR A 81 -2.17 -22.24 -12.59
C TYR A 81 -3.54 -21.76 -12.07
N THR A 82 -3.60 -21.17 -10.89
CA THR A 82 -4.86 -20.60 -10.39
C THR A 82 -5.28 -19.33 -11.12
N TYR A 83 -4.36 -18.69 -11.86
CA TYR A 83 -4.60 -17.39 -12.55
C TYR A 83 -5.31 -16.34 -11.70
N CYS A 84 -5.34 -16.56 -10.39
CA CYS A 84 -5.91 -15.63 -9.41
C CYS A 84 -4.95 -14.46 -9.15
N TYR A 85 -4.44 -13.88 -10.23
CA TYR A 85 -3.82 -12.58 -10.10
C TYR A 85 -4.91 -11.58 -9.80
N PHE A 86 -4.90 -11.04 -8.60
CA PHE A 86 -5.68 -9.85 -8.31
C PHE A 86 -4.93 -8.69 -8.99
N PRO A 87 -5.27 -8.33 -10.26
CA PRO A 87 -4.43 -7.47 -11.09
C PRO A 87 -4.35 -6.03 -10.61
N LEU A 88 -5.04 -5.74 -9.51
CA LEU A 88 -5.30 -4.38 -9.06
C LEU A 88 -4.79 -4.18 -7.62
N GLY A 89 -3.51 -4.49 -7.37
CA GLY A 89 -2.91 -4.43 -6.03
C GLY A 89 -3.21 -3.15 -5.26
N PHE A 90 -3.20 -1.99 -5.91
CA PHE A 90 -3.58 -0.72 -5.28
C PHE A 90 -5.08 -0.56 -5.02
N THR A 91 -5.93 -1.32 -5.73
CA THR A 91 -7.39 -1.31 -5.49
C THR A 91 -7.73 -1.81 -4.09
N VAL A 92 -6.93 -2.73 -3.55
CA VAL A 92 -7.09 -3.24 -2.18
C VAL A 92 -6.91 -2.10 -1.17
N TYR A 93 -5.87 -1.30 -1.34
CA TYR A 93 -5.62 -0.14 -0.47
C TYR A 93 -6.73 0.90 -0.62
N PHE A 94 -7.23 1.12 -1.84
CA PHE A 94 -8.32 2.05 -2.10
C PHE A 94 -9.64 1.62 -1.44
N VAL A 95 -10.08 0.38 -1.67
CA VAL A 95 -11.30 -0.19 -1.05
C VAL A 95 -11.10 -0.37 0.46
N GLY A 96 -9.91 -0.84 0.89
CA GLY A 96 -9.55 -1.00 2.29
C GLY A 96 -9.57 0.32 3.05
N GLY A 97 -8.98 1.38 2.48
CA GLY A 97 -9.04 2.73 3.05
C GLY A 97 -10.48 3.23 3.20
N TYR A 98 -11.34 3.01 2.19
CA TYR A 98 -12.75 3.34 2.28
C TYR A 98 -13.46 2.54 3.38
N TYR A 99 -13.22 1.23 3.49
CA TYR A 99 -13.78 0.39 4.55
C TYR A 99 -13.34 0.88 5.95
N LEU A 100 -12.04 1.10 6.14
CA LEU A 100 -11.49 1.59 7.40
C LEU A 100 -12.00 2.98 7.76
N SER A 101 -12.26 3.86 6.76
CA SER A 101 -12.77 5.21 6.99
C SER A 101 -14.18 5.21 7.60
N ARG A 102 -14.98 4.18 7.31
CA ARG A 102 -16.37 4.05 7.80
C ARG A 102 -16.51 3.25 9.09
N ARG A 103 -15.47 2.52 9.50
CA ARG A 103 -15.51 1.67 10.69
C ARG A 103 -14.89 2.39 11.88
N ASP A 104 -15.59 2.44 13.00
CA ASP A 104 -15.01 2.87 14.27
C ASP A 104 -14.38 1.69 14.98
N PHE A 105 -13.25 1.95 15.63
CA PHE A 105 -12.45 0.94 16.32
C PHE A 105 -12.54 1.18 17.83
N SER A 106 -12.77 0.12 18.58
CA SER A 106 -12.68 0.12 20.02
C SER A 106 -11.22 0.26 20.47
N ARG A 107 -11.00 0.73 21.69
CA ARG A 107 -9.64 0.86 22.25
C ARG A 107 -8.84 -0.44 22.26
N ARG A 108 -9.53 -1.58 22.40
CA ARG A 108 -8.88 -2.90 22.34
C ARG A 108 -8.43 -3.26 20.93
N GLU A 109 -9.28 -3.02 19.93
CA GLU A 109 -8.96 -3.22 18.52
C GLU A 109 -7.79 -2.32 18.10
N GLU A 110 -7.80 -1.05 18.51
CA GLU A 110 -6.67 -0.14 18.26
C GLU A 110 -5.36 -0.66 18.85
N ALA A 111 -5.38 -1.07 20.12
CA ALA A 111 -4.19 -1.58 20.81
C ALA A 111 -3.61 -2.80 20.07
N VAL A 112 -4.47 -3.73 19.63
CA VAL A 112 -4.05 -4.90 18.84
C VAL A 112 -3.47 -4.47 17.51
N LEU A 113 -4.14 -3.56 16.78
CA LEU A 113 -3.66 -3.04 15.50
C LEU A 113 -2.30 -2.36 15.64
N TYR A 114 -2.11 -1.53 16.66
CA TYR A 114 -0.83 -0.85 16.90
C TYR A 114 0.27 -1.83 17.27
N ALA A 115 -0.01 -2.84 18.12
CA ALA A 115 0.95 -3.88 18.44
C ALA A 115 1.39 -4.66 17.20
N VAL A 116 0.45 -5.09 16.36
CA VAL A 116 0.73 -5.77 15.08
C VAL A 116 1.52 -4.85 14.15
N GLY A 117 1.16 -3.56 14.06
CA GLY A 117 1.88 -2.59 13.24
C GLY A 117 3.33 -2.37 13.68
N ILE A 118 3.58 -2.30 14.99
CA ILE A 118 4.94 -2.18 15.54
C ILE A 118 5.76 -3.43 15.21
N LEU A 119 5.19 -4.62 15.37
CA LEU A 119 5.86 -5.87 15.02
C LEU A 119 6.17 -5.95 13.52
N ALA A 120 5.24 -5.53 12.67
CA ALA A 120 5.43 -5.47 11.22
C ALA A 120 6.50 -4.45 10.83
N LEU A 121 6.55 -3.31 11.52
CA LEU A 121 7.59 -2.28 11.31
C LEU A 121 8.98 -2.82 11.71
N LEU A 122 9.09 -3.46 12.87
CA LEU A 122 10.34 -4.09 13.31
C LEU A 122 10.79 -5.16 12.31
N PHE A 123 9.86 -6.00 11.84
CA PHE A 123 10.15 -6.97 10.79
C PHE A 123 10.65 -6.29 9.51
N SER A 124 10.03 -5.19 9.08
CA SER A 124 10.44 -4.42 7.90
C SER A 124 11.84 -3.83 8.00
N ILE A 125 12.34 -3.61 9.22
CA ILE A 125 13.71 -3.11 9.47
C ILE A 125 14.70 -4.28 9.54
N ILE A 126 14.34 -5.34 10.25
CA ILE A 126 15.27 -6.43 10.57
C ILE A 126 15.42 -7.40 9.40
N ALA A 127 14.32 -7.82 8.78
CA ALA A 127 14.33 -8.87 7.75
C ALA A 127 15.19 -8.52 6.52
N PRO A 128 15.15 -7.28 5.96
CA PRO A 128 16.03 -6.89 4.86
C PRO A 128 17.52 -6.94 5.22
N VAL A 129 17.86 -6.55 6.45
CA VAL A 129 19.25 -6.55 6.93
C VAL A 129 19.78 -7.98 7.06
N VAL A 130 18.99 -8.87 7.67
CA VAL A 130 19.33 -10.30 7.80
C VAL A 130 19.46 -10.94 6.43
N HIS A 131 18.49 -10.67 5.53
CA HIS A 131 18.51 -11.20 4.18
C HIS A 131 19.72 -10.70 3.37
N ALA A 132 20.02 -9.41 3.43
CA ALA A 132 21.17 -8.83 2.75
C ALA A 132 22.50 -9.44 3.22
N LYS A 133 22.65 -9.69 4.53
CA LYS A 133 23.83 -10.38 5.08
C LYS A 133 23.93 -11.82 4.59
N ALA A 134 22.82 -12.52 4.46
CA ALA A 134 22.80 -13.92 4.02
C ALA A 134 23.07 -14.07 2.51
N GLN A 135 22.60 -13.13 1.69
CA GLN A 135 22.73 -13.16 0.23
C GLN A 135 23.90 -12.34 -0.31
N GLY A 136 24.55 -11.56 0.52
CA GLY A 136 25.65 -10.66 0.11
C GLY A 136 25.20 -9.44 -0.72
N ALA A 137 23.90 -9.21 -0.89
CA ALA A 137 23.35 -8.09 -1.65
C ALA A 137 22.04 -7.58 -1.04
N PRO A 138 21.79 -6.25 -1.06
CA PRO A 138 20.52 -5.69 -0.61
C PRO A 138 19.37 -6.15 -1.53
N SER A 139 18.20 -6.37 -0.93
CA SER A 139 16.99 -6.79 -1.64
C SER A 139 15.79 -5.92 -1.26
N ALA A 140 15.05 -5.46 -2.26
CA ALA A 140 13.84 -4.66 -2.07
C ALA A 140 12.57 -5.51 -1.81
N VAL A 141 12.69 -6.84 -1.76
CA VAL A 141 11.56 -7.79 -1.68
C VAL A 141 10.61 -7.51 -0.51
N PHE A 142 11.14 -6.99 0.62
CA PHE A 142 10.36 -6.69 1.82
C PHE A 142 9.70 -5.30 1.81
N TYR A 143 9.95 -4.49 0.77
CA TYR A 143 9.41 -3.11 0.66
C TYR A 143 8.35 -2.96 -0.42
N ASN A 144 7.97 -4.04 -1.08
CA ASN A 144 6.94 -3.99 -2.10
C ASN A 144 5.57 -3.67 -1.47
N TYR A 145 4.73 -2.95 -2.21
CA TYR A 145 3.38 -2.59 -1.76
C TYR A 145 2.46 -3.81 -1.54
N ASP A 146 2.75 -4.94 -2.18
CA ASP A 146 2.08 -6.23 -2.01
C ASP A 146 2.66 -7.08 -0.86
N SER A 147 3.63 -6.56 -0.13
CA SER A 147 4.18 -7.24 1.05
C SER A 147 3.25 -7.08 2.26
N LEU A 148 3.03 -8.18 2.97
CA LEU A 148 2.15 -8.24 4.14
C LEU A 148 2.59 -7.28 5.27
N ASN A 149 3.90 -7.17 5.49
CA ASN A 149 4.46 -6.25 6.49
C ASN A 149 4.14 -4.78 6.16
N VAL A 150 4.15 -4.39 4.88
CA VAL A 150 3.78 -3.05 4.44
C VAL A 150 2.29 -2.79 4.69
N LEU A 151 1.41 -3.75 4.36
CA LEU A 151 -0.01 -3.67 4.68
C LEU A 151 -0.25 -3.53 6.19
N LEU A 152 0.36 -4.42 6.99
CA LEU A 152 0.20 -4.45 8.46
C LEU A 152 0.78 -3.22 9.15
N THR A 153 1.69 -2.49 8.53
CA THR A 153 2.20 -1.20 9.02
C THR A 153 1.28 -0.04 8.59
N SER A 154 0.76 -0.08 7.37
CA SER A 154 -0.05 1.00 6.80
C SER A 154 -1.42 1.13 7.46
N VAL A 155 -2.08 0.00 7.77
CA VAL A 155 -3.42 -0.02 8.39
C VAL A 155 -3.46 0.68 9.74
N PRO A 156 -2.56 0.39 10.71
CA PRO A 156 -2.53 1.09 12.00
C PRO A 156 -2.26 2.58 11.88
N ILE A 157 -1.37 2.99 10.97
CA ILE A 157 -1.07 4.41 10.72
C ILE A 157 -2.34 5.13 10.23
N PHE A 158 -3.08 4.52 9.30
CA PHE A 158 -4.33 5.07 8.80
C PHE A 158 -5.39 5.20 9.91
N VAL A 159 -5.57 4.14 10.72
CA VAL A 159 -6.53 4.13 11.84
C VAL A 159 -6.15 5.18 12.88
N PHE A 160 -4.86 5.29 13.23
CA PHE A 160 -4.36 6.34 14.13
C PHE A 160 -4.70 7.74 13.60
N ALA A 161 -4.37 8.01 12.33
CA ALA A 161 -4.65 9.30 11.72
C ALA A 161 -6.15 9.62 11.73
N LYS A 162 -7.01 8.64 11.39
CA LYS A 162 -8.47 8.80 11.39
C LYS A 162 -9.01 9.11 12.79
N GLN A 163 -8.58 8.39 13.82
CA GLN A 163 -9.20 8.49 15.14
C GLN A 163 -8.61 9.60 16.03
N HIS A 164 -7.33 9.90 15.85
CA HIS A 164 -6.62 10.85 16.72
C HIS A 164 -6.33 12.21 16.06
N LEU A 165 -6.33 12.28 14.72
CA LEU A 165 -6.14 13.54 13.99
C LEU A 165 -7.50 14.11 13.55
N ASN A 166 -8.39 14.39 14.51
CA ASN A 166 -9.69 14.98 14.21
C ASN A 166 -9.54 16.44 13.81
N LEU A 167 -9.50 16.67 12.49
CA LEU A 167 -9.26 17.98 11.88
C LEU A 167 -10.42 18.98 12.06
N SER A 168 -11.59 18.52 12.51
CA SER A 168 -12.78 19.35 12.67
C SER A 168 -12.94 19.96 14.06
N SER A 169 -12.19 19.47 15.06
CA SER A 169 -12.32 19.90 16.46
C SER A 169 -11.43 21.06 16.88
N PHE A 170 -10.55 21.55 16.00
CA PHE A 170 -9.63 22.64 16.32
C PHE A 170 -10.29 24.01 16.20
N ARG A 171 -10.30 24.79 17.30
CA ARG A 171 -10.74 26.19 17.32
C ARG A 171 -9.68 27.11 16.67
N GLU A 172 -10.16 28.14 15.98
CA GLU A 172 -9.26 29.19 15.47
C GLU A 172 -8.52 29.85 16.67
N GLY A 173 -7.19 29.85 16.59
CA GLY A 173 -6.31 30.42 17.63
C GLY A 173 -5.35 29.41 18.29
N ASP A 174 -5.63 28.13 18.28
CA ASP A 174 -4.77 27.13 18.88
C ASP A 174 -3.50 26.88 18.08
N ARG A 175 -2.39 26.52 18.77
CA ARG A 175 -1.16 26.06 18.11
C ARG A 175 -1.42 24.91 17.12
N GLN A 176 -2.36 24.06 17.47
CA GLN A 176 -2.79 22.92 16.63
C GLN A 176 -3.50 23.39 15.35
N ALA A 177 -4.29 24.47 15.41
CA ALA A 177 -4.92 25.06 14.23
C ALA A 177 -3.88 25.62 13.25
N LYS A 178 -2.78 26.22 13.74
CA LYS A 178 -1.67 26.70 12.93
C LYS A 178 -0.91 25.53 12.25
N ALA A 179 -0.64 24.45 13.01
CA ALA A 179 -0.02 23.25 12.47
C ALA A 179 -0.89 22.61 11.37
N LEU A 180 -2.21 22.59 11.59
CA LEU A 180 -3.17 22.09 10.62
C LEU A 180 -3.23 22.95 9.36
N ALA A 181 -3.23 24.25 9.49
CA ALA A 181 -3.18 25.18 8.36
C ALA A 181 -1.90 24.96 7.53
N PHE A 182 -0.76 24.77 8.21
CA PHE A 182 0.50 24.42 7.56
C PHE A 182 0.44 23.07 6.81
N VAL A 183 -0.11 22.02 7.43
CA VAL A 183 -0.29 20.71 6.78
C VAL A 183 -1.24 20.81 5.58
N ARG A 184 -2.34 21.57 5.67
CA ARG A 184 -3.24 21.83 4.55
C ARG A 184 -2.53 22.56 3.41
N GLN A 185 -1.68 23.51 3.73
CA GLN A 185 -0.89 24.24 2.73
C GLN A 185 0.13 23.33 2.06
N LEU A 186 0.87 22.51 2.83
CA LEU A 186 1.78 21.50 2.28
C LEU A 186 1.03 20.52 1.38
N SER A 187 -0.14 20.04 1.81
CA SER A 187 -0.97 19.13 1.02
C SER A 187 -1.38 19.73 -0.34
N ARG A 188 -1.70 21.02 -0.39
CA ARG A 188 -2.03 21.71 -1.66
C ARG A 188 -0.86 21.75 -2.64
N TYR A 189 0.37 21.86 -2.12
CA TYR A 189 1.58 21.92 -2.95
C TYR A 189 2.23 20.56 -3.18
N SER A 190 1.83 19.52 -2.43
CA SER A 190 2.45 18.19 -2.48
C SER A 190 2.45 17.60 -3.89
N PHE A 191 1.38 17.81 -4.64
CA PHE A 191 1.29 17.33 -6.02
C PHE A 191 2.27 18.07 -6.96
N GLY A 192 2.38 19.39 -6.82
CA GLY A 192 3.37 20.18 -7.57
C GLY A 192 4.80 19.76 -7.25
N VAL A 193 5.10 19.58 -5.96
CA VAL A 193 6.40 19.07 -5.49
C VAL A 193 6.68 17.67 -6.07
N TYR A 194 5.67 16.79 -6.05
CA TYR A 194 5.77 15.45 -6.64
C TYR A 194 6.14 15.51 -8.13
N LEU A 195 5.58 16.45 -8.89
CA LEU A 195 5.87 16.56 -10.32
C LEU A 195 7.29 17.08 -10.61
N VAL A 196 7.80 17.99 -9.79
CA VAL A 196 9.06 18.69 -10.08
C VAL A 196 10.27 18.21 -9.28
N HIS A 197 10.08 17.41 -8.21
CA HIS A 197 11.19 17.01 -7.34
C HIS A 197 12.35 16.30 -8.08
N PRO A 198 12.14 15.49 -9.15
CA PRO A 198 13.27 14.89 -9.84
C PRO A 198 14.06 15.87 -10.72
N MET A 199 13.55 17.09 -10.90
CA MET A 199 14.28 18.15 -11.61
C MET A 199 15.27 18.89 -10.68
N VAL A 200 15.12 18.69 -9.36
CA VAL A 200 15.89 19.39 -8.33
C VAL A 200 16.97 18.48 -7.73
N ILE A 201 16.89 17.17 -7.94
CA ILE A 201 17.84 16.15 -7.50
C ILE A 201 18.72 15.72 -8.67
#